data_a37c78aac7090c0eff043284a946d7d5
#
_entry.id   a37c78aac7090c0eff043284a946d7d5
#
_cell.length_a   1.000
_cell.length_b   1.000
_cell.length_c   1.000
_cell.angle_alpha   90.00
_cell.angle_beta   90.00
_cell.angle_gamma   90.00
#
_symmetry.space_group_name_H-M   'P 1'
#
loop_
_entity.id
_entity.type
_entity.pdbx_description
1 polymer ?
#
loop_
_entity_poly.entity_id
_entity_poly.type
_entity_poly.pdbx_seq_one_letter_code
_entity_poly.pdbx_strand_id
1 'polypeptide(L)'
;MNIDSVEFVVSAARTADFPRDGAPEIAIAGRSNVGKSSLVNALVGRQAARTSGTPGKTRLANFYRVQPARTPAFYIVDLPGYGYTDSREARAAFDRIAAAYFHGGDGLGTAIRPPIAGVVLAIDARHPGLANDIAAFRWLSALSVPLLVVASKADKLGRAERAGRMAQAEKAFGGPVLPVSAPSGENLNKLWSLIVSCLSQKPR
;
A
#
# COMPACT_ATOMS: atom_id res chain seq x y z
N MET A 1 -13.00 8.60 10.09
CA MET A 1 -13.83 7.39 9.87
C MET A 1 -13.95 6.63 11.17
N ASN A 2 -15.12 6.07 11.49
CA ASN A 2 -15.28 5.26 12.69
C ASN A 2 -15.04 3.79 12.33
N ILE A 3 -14.06 3.15 12.98
CA ILE A 3 -13.68 1.75 12.78
C ILE A 3 -14.08 0.98 14.03
N ASP A 4 -14.94 -0.01 13.88
CA ASP A 4 -15.43 -0.82 14.99
C ASP A 4 -14.37 -1.83 15.43
N SER A 5 -13.76 -2.53 14.49
CA SER A 5 -12.70 -3.48 14.79
C SER A 5 -11.65 -3.56 13.68
N VAL A 6 -10.45 -3.95 14.10
CA VAL A 6 -9.33 -4.34 13.22
C VAL A 6 -8.71 -5.59 13.78
N GLU A 7 -8.53 -6.58 12.94
CA GLU A 7 -7.95 -7.87 13.30
C GLU A 7 -6.80 -8.20 12.35
N PHE A 8 -5.65 -8.61 12.89
CA PHE A 8 -4.61 -9.25 12.11
C PHE A 8 -5.03 -10.70 11.84
N VAL A 9 -5.13 -11.06 10.56
CA VAL A 9 -5.63 -12.38 10.15
C VAL A 9 -4.48 -13.33 9.84
N VAL A 10 -3.55 -12.93 8.95
CA VAL A 10 -2.46 -13.81 8.53
C VAL A 10 -1.30 -13.03 7.93
N SER A 11 -0.08 -13.60 8.06
CA SER A 11 1.08 -13.26 7.24
C SER A 11 1.25 -14.37 6.19
N ALA A 12 1.03 -14.03 4.93
CA ALA A 12 0.96 -14.98 3.84
C ALA A 12 2.16 -14.88 2.91
N ALA A 13 2.72 -16.03 2.53
CA ALA A 13 3.80 -16.17 1.56
C ALA A 13 3.30 -16.68 0.20
N ARG A 14 2.16 -17.37 0.18
CA ARG A 14 1.60 -18.06 -0.99
C ARG A 14 0.11 -17.80 -1.08
N THR A 15 -0.44 -17.92 -2.27
CA THR A 15 -1.88 -17.76 -2.54
C THR A 15 -2.76 -18.67 -1.68
N ALA A 16 -2.28 -19.87 -1.33
CA ALA A 16 -3.00 -20.82 -0.48
C ALA A 16 -3.27 -20.28 0.94
N ASP A 17 -2.44 -19.33 1.40
CA ASP A 17 -2.49 -18.76 2.74
C ASP A 17 -3.40 -17.51 2.78
N PHE A 18 -3.90 -17.02 1.64
CA PHE A 18 -4.74 -15.82 1.57
C PHE A 18 -6.16 -16.06 2.08
N PRO A 19 -6.81 -15.05 2.69
CA PRO A 19 -8.22 -15.13 3.04
C PRO A 19 -9.09 -15.49 1.83
N ARG A 20 -10.15 -16.28 2.07
CA ARG A 20 -11.05 -16.79 1.02
C ARG A 20 -12.49 -16.37 1.18
N ASP A 21 -12.76 -15.42 2.07
CA ASP A 21 -14.12 -14.91 2.35
C ASP A 21 -14.65 -13.94 1.29
N GLY A 22 -13.82 -13.60 0.29
CA GLY A 22 -14.21 -12.73 -0.82
C GLY A 22 -14.35 -11.25 -0.45
N ALA A 23 -13.99 -10.85 0.77
CA ALA A 23 -14.01 -9.44 1.16
C ALA A 23 -13.02 -8.61 0.32
N PRO A 24 -13.38 -7.38 -0.10
CA PRO A 24 -12.52 -6.54 -0.92
C PRO A 24 -11.18 -6.24 -0.24
N GLU A 25 -10.14 -6.03 -1.04
CA GLU A 25 -8.78 -5.80 -0.54
C GLU A 25 -8.22 -4.47 -1.04
N ILE A 26 -7.56 -3.73 -0.16
CA ILE A 26 -6.74 -2.55 -0.48
C ILE A 26 -5.29 -2.89 -0.17
N ALA A 27 -4.47 -3.00 -1.21
CA ALA A 27 -3.05 -3.26 -1.07
C ALA A 27 -2.27 -1.98 -0.73
N ILE A 28 -1.35 -2.06 0.22
CA ILE A 28 -0.38 -1.00 0.52
C ILE A 28 0.98 -1.45 0.01
N ALA A 29 1.42 -0.84 -1.09
CA ALA A 29 2.71 -1.08 -1.73
C ALA A 29 3.68 0.07 -1.47
N GLY A 30 4.98 -0.15 -1.65
CA GLY A 30 6.00 0.88 -1.50
C GLY A 30 7.33 0.31 -1.06
N ARG A 31 8.39 1.13 -1.16
CA ARG A 31 9.74 0.71 -0.75
C ARG A 31 9.82 0.29 0.72
N SER A 32 10.84 -0.48 1.03
CA SER A 32 11.20 -0.75 2.43
C SER A 32 11.43 0.58 3.17
N ASN A 33 10.97 0.67 4.42
CA ASN A 33 11.09 1.85 5.28
C ASN A 33 10.40 3.13 4.76
N VAL A 34 9.57 3.06 3.75
CA VAL A 34 8.76 4.20 3.31
C VAL A 34 7.66 4.58 4.31
N GLY A 35 7.30 3.67 5.22
CA GLY A 35 6.30 3.90 6.27
C GLY A 35 4.96 3.21 6.03
N LYS A 36 4.89 2.14 5.22
CA LYS A 36 3.65 1.38 4.94
C LYS A 36 2.94 0.92 6.22
N SER A 37 3.62 0.15 7.06
CA SER A 37 3.04 -0.35 8.32
C SER A 37 2.64 0.78 9.27
N SER A 38 3.38 1.90 9.30
CA SER A 38 3.00 3.09 10.04
C SER A 38 1.73 3.73 9.48
N LEU A 39 1.60 3.76 8.14
CA LEU A 39 0.42 4.26 7.46
C LEU A 39 -0.79 3.36 7.75
N VAL A 40 -0.63 2.03 7.71
CA VAL A 40 -1.68 1.08 8.12
C VAL A 40 -2.14 1.39 9.54
N ASN A 41 -1.24 1.47 10.51
CA ASN A 41 -1.58 1.78 11.90
C ASN A 41 -2.31 3.11 12.05
N ALA A 42 -1.85 4.15 11.36
CA ALA A 42 -2.48 5.47 11.39
C ALA A 42 -3.88 5.46 10.76
N LEU A 43 -4.06 4.73 9.66
CA LEU A 43 -5.37 4.55 9.03
C LEU A 43 -6.36 3.85 9.95
N VAL A 44 -5.93 2.79 10.64
CA VAL A 44 -6.83 2.01 11.50
C VAL A 44 -6.94 2.56 12.93
N GLY A 45 -6.20 3.61 13.27
CA GLY A 45 -6.27 4.29 14.57
C GLY A 45 -5.75 3.46 15.76
N ARG A 46 -5.00 2.39 15.50
CA ARG A 46 -4.40 1.50 16.53
C ARG A 46 -3.15 0.79 16.02
N GLN A 47 -2.36 0.23 16.91
CA GLN A 47 -1.18 -0.58 16.56
C GLN A 47 -1.60 -1.99 16.11
N ALA A 48 -2.11 -2.13 14.90
CA ALA A 48 -2.43 -3.42 14.29
C ALA A 48 -1.21 -4.03 13.59
N ALA A 49 -0.44 -3.21 12.86
CA ALA A 49 0.77 -3.64 12.15
C ALA A 49 2.03 -3.44 13.00
N ARG A 50 2.94 -4.42 12.96
CA ARG A 50 4.26 -4.29 13.61
C ARG A 50 5.11 -3.32 12.81
N THR A 51 5.36 -2.16 13.39
CA THR A 51 6.31 -1.18 12.84
C THR A 51 7.74 -1.53 13.24
N SER A 52 8.69 -1.38 12.34
CA SER A 52 10.09 -1.62 12.61
C SER A 52 10.96 -0.63 11.82
N GLY A 53 11.94 -0.07 12.50
CA GLY A 53 13.00 0.72 11.87
C GLY A 53 14.01 -0.13 11.09
N THR A 54 14.02 -1.46 11.28
CA THR A 54 14.94 -2.36 10.58
C THR A 54 14.37 -2.69 9.21
N PRO A 55 15.13 -2.42 8.14
CA PRO A 55 14.70 -2.72 6.78
C PRO A 55 14.52 -4.23 6.53
N GLY A 56 13.54 -4.61 5.67
CA GLY A 56 13.31 -6.01 5.26
C GLY A 56 12.58 -6.88 6.30
N LYS A 57 11.96 -6.29 7.33
CA LYS A 57 11.19 -7.09 8.32
C LYS A 57 9.87 -7.62 7.78
N THR A 58 9.17 -6.88 6.96
CA THR A 58 7.97 -7.37 6.27
C THR A 58 8.40 -8.17 5.05
N ARG A 59 8.47 -9.49 5.22
CA ARG A 59 8.83 -10.43 4.14
C ARG A 59 7.62 -11.14 3.55
N LEU A 60 6.44 -10.95 4.13
CA LEU A 60 5.18 -11.61 3.82
C LEU A 60 4.10 -10.54 3.59
N ALA A 61 3.03 -10.90 2.88
CA ALA A 61 1.84 -10.07 2.80
C ALA A 61 1.05 -10.21 4.10
N ASN A 62 0.84 -9.09 4.81
CA ASN A 62 0.10 -9.09 6.07
C ASN A 62 -1.32 -8.61 5.85
N PHE A 63 -2.30 -9.45 6.18
CA PHE A 63 -3.72 -9.17 6.00
C PHE A 63 -4.34 -8.68 7.32
N TYR A 64 -4.93 -7.50 7.27
CA TYR A 64 -5.67 -6.89 8.38
C TYR A 64 -7.13 -6.73 7.96
N ARG A 65 -8.03 -7.44 8.63
CA ARG A 65 -9.47 -7.29 8.42
C ARG A 65 -9.95 -6.04 9.16
N VAL A 66 -10.54 -5.14 8.42
CA VAL A 66 -11.07 -3.86 8.94
C VAL A 66 -12.58 -3.91 8.85
N GLN A 67 -13.25 -3.63 9.97
CA GLN A 67 -14.69 -3.48 10.04
C GLN A 67 -15.03 -2.02 10.35
N PRO A 68 -15.41 -1.24 9.34
CA PRO A 68 -15.94 0.10 9.57
C PRO A 68 -17.38 0.06 10.05
N ALA A 69 -17.81 1.09 10.80
CA ALA A 69 -19.16 1.16 11.37
C ALA A 69 -20.30 1.20 10.33
N ARG A 70 -20.02 1.65 9.10
CA ARG A 70 -21.06 1.93 8.10
C ARG A 70 -20.79 1.33 6.71
N THR A 71 -19.75 0.55 6.55
CA THR A 71 -19.38 -0.09 5.28
C THR A 71 -19.06 -1.57 5.53
N PRO A 72 -19.23 -2.45 4.54
CA PRO A 72 -18.81 -3.83 4.68
C PRO A 72 -17.34 -3.96 5.09
N ALA A 73 -16.99 -5.07 5.73
CA ALA A 73 -15.63 -5.38 6.07
C ALA A 73 -14.78 -5.53 4.80
N PHE A 74 -13.51 -5.15 4.91
CA PHE A 74 -12.52 -5.29 3.86
C PHE A 74 -11.13 -5.57 4.46
N TYR A 75 -10.16 -5.91 3.61
CA TYR A 75 -8.79 -6.10 4.04
C TYR A 75 -7.91 -4.91 3.67
N ILE A 76 -7.07 -4.48 4.60
CA ILE A 76 -5.84 -3.74 4.28
C ILE A 76 -4.73 -4.76 4.23
N VAL A 77 -3.96 -4.78 3.14
CA VAL A 77 -2.88 -5.74 2.93
C VAL A 77 -1.55 -5.00 2.86
N ASP A 78 -0.72 -5.13 3.93
CA ASP A 78 0.63 -4.55 3.96
C ASP A 78 1.59 -5.48 3.21
N LEU A 79 1.95 -5.09 2.00
CA LEU A 79 2.85 -5.86 1.16
C LEU A 79 4.32 -5.66 1.58
N PRO A 80 5.19 -6.65 1.33
CA PRO A 80 6.63 -6.49 1.50
C PRO A 80 7.14 -5.23 0.79
N GLY A 81 8.16 -4.60 1.36
CA GLY A 81 8.78 -3.44 0.73
C GLY A 81 9.77 -3.86 -0.36
N TYR A 82 9.71 -3.23 -1.54
CA TYR A 82 10.74 -3.38 -2.56
C TYR A 82 12.00 -2.54 -2.27
N GLY A 83 13.11 -2.80 -2.99
CA GLY A 83 14.29 -1.95 -3.02
C GLY A 83 15.15 -1.92 -1.77
N TYR A 84 15.08 -2.95 -0.91
CA TYR A 84 15.86 -2.97 0.35
C TYR A 84 17.22 -3.63 0.24
N THR A 85 17.42 -4.50 -0.70
CA THR A 85 18.66 -5.30 -0.77
C THR A 85 19.09 -5.47 -2.22
N ASP A 86 20.40 -5.40 -2.43
CA ASP A 86 21.02 -5.77 -3.70
C ASP A 86 21.08 -7.28 -3.90
N SER A 87 20.64 -8.09 -2.89
CA SER A 87 20.64 -9.53 -3.04
C SER A 87 19.55 -9.96 -4.02
N ARG A 88 19.95 -10.81 -4.94
CA ARG A 88 19.09 -11.38 -5.99
C ARG A 88 17.94 -12.21 -5.38
N GLU A 89 18.20 -12.91 -4.26
CA GLU A 89 17.24 -13.75 -3.55
C GLU A 89 16.10 -12.92 -2.94
N ALA A 90 16.41 -11.79 -2.30
CA ALA A 90 15.39 -10.96 -1.68
C ALA A 90 14.52 -10.24 -2.72
N ARG A 91 15.09 -9.85 -3.87
CA ARG A 91 14.33 -9.32 -4.99
C ARG A 91 13.38 -10.39 -5.54
N ALA A 92 13.87 -11.61 -5.80
CA ALA A 92 13.05 -12.71 -6.26
C ALA A 92 11.95 -13.12 -5.26
N ALA A 93 12.21 -12.99 -3.96
CA ALA A 93 11.17 -13.23 -2.94
C ALA A 93 10.06 -12.18 -2.98
N PHE A 94 10.40 -10.90 -3.14
CA PHE A 94 9.41 -9.84 -3.34
C PHE A 94 8.58 -10.08 -4.61
N ASP A 95 9.25 -10.36 -5.74
CA ASP A 95 8.59 -10.59 -7.03
C ASP A 95 7.60 -11.76 -6.95
N ARG A 96 7.98 -12.87 -6.28
CA ARG A 96 7.09 -14.01 -6.06
C ARG A 96 5.83 -13.65 -5.26
N ILE A 97 5.99 -12.90 -4.16
CA ILE A 97 4.84 -12.51 -3.33
C ILE A 97 3.94 -11.52 -4.08
N ALA A 98 4.52 -10.56 -4.78
CA ALA A 98 3.78 -9.61 -5.59
C ALA A 98 3.00 -10.33 -6.71
N ALA A 99 3.64 -11.25 -7.44
CA ALA A 99 2.98 -12.06 -8.46
C ALA A 99 1.86 -12.93 -7.87
N ALA A 100 2.11 -13.63 -6.76
CA ALA A 100 1.11 -14.43 -6.07
C ALA A 100 -0.07 -13.58 -5.60
N TYR A 101 0.20 -12.39 -5.07
CA TYR A 101 -0.83 -11.50 -4.57
C TYR A 101 -1.69 -10.92 -5.70
N PHE A 102 -1.08 -10.36 -6.74
CA PHE A 102 -1.83 -9.66 -7.79
C PHE A 102 -2.42 -10.59 -8.84
N HIS A 103 -1.80 -11.70 -9.16
CA HIS A 103 -2.23 -12.60 -10.24
C HIS A 103 -2.83 -13.93 -9.77
N GLY A 104 -2.80 -14.21 -8.49
CA GLY A 104 -3.55 -15.36 -7.92
C GLY A 104 -3.03 -16.74 -8.28
N GLY A 105 -1.71 -16.91 -8.40
CA GLY A 105 -1.14 -18.23 -8.72
C GLY A 105 0.37 -18.21 -8.90
N ASP A 106 0.87 -19.03 -9.76
CA ASP A 106 2.26 -19.19 -10.18
C ASP A 106 2.79 -18.05 -11.08
N GLY A 107 2.04 -16.96 -11.20
CA GLY A 107 2.50 -15.76 -11.91
C GLY A 107 2.34 -15.81 -13.44
N LEU A 108 1.72 -16.84 -13.98
CA LEU A 108 1.51 -17.02 -15.41
C LEU A 108 0.16 -16.46 -15.90
N GLY A 109 -0.73 -16.06 -14.99
CA GLY A 109 -2.02 -15.45 -15.31
C GLY A 109 -1.91 -13.94 -15.52
N THR A 110 -2.60 -13.41 -16.53
CA THR A 110 -2.74 -11.97 -16.76
C THR A 110 -3.92 -11.35 -16.00
N ALA A 111 -4.83 -12.20 -15.49
CA ALA A 111 -5.99 -11.76 -14.73
C ALA A 111 -5.61 -11.37 -13.30
N ILE A 112 -6.14 -10.23 -12.84
CA ILE A 112 -5.98 -9.79 -11.46
C ILE A 112 -6.80 -10.69 -10.57
N ARG A 113 -6.21 -11.10 -9.45
CA ARG A 113 -6.92 -11.86 -8.43
C ARG A 113 -8.05 -11.02 -7.82
N PRO A 114 -9.32 -11.42 -7.94
CA PRO A 114 -10.34 -10.83 -7.09
C PRO A 114 -10.04 -11.27 -5.63
N PRO A 115 -10.24 -10.41 -4.67
CA PRO A 115 -11.07 -9.21 -4.65
C PRO A 115 -10.27 -7.89 -4.50
N ILE A 116 -9.16 -7.69 -5.22
CA ILE A 116 -8.35 -6.47 -5.10
C ILE A 116 -9.17 -5.28 -5.64
N ALA A 117 -9.55 -4.37 -4.74
CA ALA A 117 -10.35 -3.19 -5.04
C ALA A 117 -9.51 -1.94 -5.34
N GLY A 118 -8.24 -1.93 -4.92
CA GLY A 118 -7.34 -0.82 -5.19
C GLY A 118 -5.96 -1.01 -4.57
N VAL A 119 -5.04 -0.16 -4.99
CA VAL A 119 -3.66 -0.14 -4.50
C VAL A 119 -3.30 1.27 -4.03
N VAL A 120 -2.68 1.38 -2.88
CA VAL A 120 -2.03 2.60 -2.37
C VAL A 120 -0.52 2.41 -2.51
N LEU A 121 0.10 3.17 -3.41
CA LEU A 121 1.55 3.21 -3.56
C LEU A 121 2.12 4.31 -2.66
N ALA A 122 2.83 3.93 -1.61
CA ALA A 122 3.51 4.86 -0.72
C ALA A 122 4.92 5.16 -1.22
N ILE A 123 5.21 6.44 -1.44
CA ILE A 123 6.54 6.97 -1.74
C ILE A 123 7.02 7.85 -0.58
N ASP A 124 8.31 8.11 -0.46
CA ASP A 124 8.84 9.02 0.56
C ASP A 124 8.79 10.47 0.03
N ALA A 125 8.05 11.34 0.72
CA ALA A 125 7.89 12.73 0.32
C ALA A 125 9.20 13.49 0.17
N ARG A 126 10.26 13.08 0.88
CA ARG A 126 11.59 13.69 0.84
C ARG A 126 12.37 13.35 -0.43
N HIS A 127 12.02 12.24 -1.08
CA HIS A 127 12.74 11.69 -2.24
C HIS A 127 11.77 11.26 -3.34
N PRO A 128 10.98 12.20 -3.90
CA PRO A 128 10.01 11.86 -4.95
C PRO A 128 10.73 11.50 -6.26
N GLY A 129 10.17 10.55 -6.99
CA GLY A 129 10.65 10.18 -8.32
C GLY A 129 11.86 9.25 -8.35
N LEU A 130 12.13 8.49 -7.30
CA LEU A 130 13.16 7.45 -7.34
C LEU A 130 12.83 6.37 -8.38
N ALA A 131 13.86 5.88 -9.09
CA ALA A 131 13.71 4.92 -10.19
C ALA A 131 12.88 3.69 -9.80
N ASN A 132 13.10 3.14 -8.61
CA ASN A 132 12.35 1.98 -8.12
C ASN A 132 10.87 2.30 -7.86
N ASP A 133 10.56 3.53 -7.39
CA ASP A 133 9.17 3.95 -7.16
C ASP A 133 8.43 4.16 -8.50
N ILE A 134 9.13 4.71 -9.50
CA ILE A 134 8.59 4.86 -10.86
C ILE A 134 8.37 3.50 -11.54
N ALA A 135 9.32 2.57 -11.38
CA ALA A 135 9.17 1.21 -11.91
C ALA A 135 7.96 0.49 -11.29
N ALA A 136 7.81 0.59 -9.96
CA ALA A 136 6.66 0.04 -9.25
C ALA A 136 5.34 0.70 -9.70
N PHE A 137 5.32 2.02 -9.87
CA PHE A 137 4.15 2.75 -10.37
C PHE A 137 3.73 2.26 -11.76
N ARG A 138 4.68 2.16 -12.70
CA ARG A 138 4.40 1.69 -14.06
C ARG A 138 3.81 0.28 -14.06
N TRP A 139 4.40 -0.61 -13.27
CA TRP A 139 3.92 -1.97 -13.15
C TRP A 139 2.51 -2.03 -12.52
N LEU A 140 2.27 -1.31 -11.42
CA LEU A 140 0.96 -1.25 -10.78
C LEU A 140 -0.11 -0.60 -11.67
N SER A 141 0.27 0.43 -12.45
CA SER A 141 -0.65 1.10 -13.38
C SER A 141 -1.14 0.18 -14.51
N ALA A 142 -0.36 -0.86 -14.83
CA ALA A 142 -0.76 -1.86 -15.83
C ALA A 142 -1.79 -2.88 -15.31
N LEU A 143 -2.05 -2.90 -13.99
CA LEU A 143 -2.94 -3.90 -13.37
C LEU A 143 -4.44 -3.60 -13.51
N SER A 144 -4.86 -2.50 -14.15
CA SER A 144 -6.28 -2.13 -14.33
C SER A 144 -7.10 -2.07 -13.03
N VAL A 145 -6.47 -1.76 -11.90
CA VAL A 145 -7.11 -1.47 -10.60
C VAL A 145 -6.86 -0.02 -10.21
N PRO A 146 -7.75 0.61 -9.42
CA PRO A 146 -7.51 1.95 -8.89
C PRO A 146 -6.16 2.05 -8.18
N LEU A 147 -5.31 3.01 -8.60
CA LEU A 147 -4.00 3.25 -8.02
C LEU A 147 -3.95 4.65 -7.39
N LEU A 148 -3.71 4.71 -6.10
CA LEU A 148 -3.55 5.94 -5.33
C LEU A 148 -2.07 6.12 -4.98
N VAL A 149 -1.45 7.22 -5.40
CA VAL A 149 -0.08 7.55 -5.01
C VAL A 149 -0.09 8.46 -3.80
N VAL A 150 0.58 8.06 -2.72
CA VAL A 150 0.69 8.85 -1.49
C VAL A 150 2.15 9.16 -1.16
N ALA A 151 2.46 10.42 -0.87
CA ALA A 151 3.77 10.84 -0.39
C ALA A 151 3.78 10.80 1.14
N SER A 152 4.32 9.73 1.69
CA SER A 152 4.44 9.50 3.13
C SER A 152 5.51 10.40 3.76
N LYS A 153 5.50 10.54 5.09
CA LYS A 153 6.44 11.35 5.87
C LYS A 153 6.42 12.83 5.47
N ALA A 154 5.26 13.35 5.08
CA ALA A 154 5.10 14.77 4.72
C ALA A 154 5.46 15.72 5.88
N ASP A 155 5.37 15.26 7.13
CA ASP A 155 5.80 15.94 8.35
C ASP A 155 7.31 16.22 8.41
N LYS A 156 8.11 15.50 7.62
CA LYS A 156 9.58 15.67 7.56
C LYS A 156 10.01 16.75 6.57
N LEU A 157 9.08 17.32 5.82
CA LEU A 157 9.36 18.44 4.89
C LEU A 157 9.08 19.78 5.54
N GLY A 158 10.04 20.70 5.44
CA GLY A 158 9.83 22.11 5.77
C GLY A 158 8.78 22.75 4.84
N ARG A 159 8.09 23.79 5.34
CA ARG A 159 7.02 24.46 4.58
C ARG A 159 7.50 24.96 3.21
N ALA A 160 8.74 25.45 3.11
CA ALA A 160 9.30 25.97 1.87
C ALA A 160 9.58 24.87 0.83
N GLU A 161 10.04 23.68 1.27
CA GLU A 161 10.38 22.58 0.36
C GLU A 161 9.14 21.82 -0.13
N ARG A 162 8.08 21.82 0.67
CA ARG A 162 6.94 20.94 0.48
C ARG A 162 6.26 21.12 -0.88
N ALA A 163 5.99 22.37 -1.27
CA ALA A 163 5.35 22.65 -2.56
C ALA A 163 6.19 22.11 -3.73
N GLY A 164 7.51 22.36 -3.70
CA GLY A 164 8.43 21.90 -4.73
C GLY A 164 8.52 20.36 -4.80
N ARG A 165 8.58 19.69 -3.63
CA ARG A 165 8.62 18.21 -3.57
C ARG A 165 7.33 17.59 -4.08
N MET A 166 6.16 18.18 -3.76
CA MET A 166 4.89 17.67 -4.28
C MET A 166 4.77 17.86 -5.79
N ALA A 167 5.14 19.03 -6.32
CA ALA A 167 5.15 19.26 -7.75
C ALA A 167 6.11 18.29 -8.50
N GLN A 168 7.27 18.01 -7.91
CA GLN A 168 8.21 17.02 -8.44
C GLN A 168 7.58 15.60 -8.44
N ALA A 169 6.88 15.22 -7.36
CA ALA A 169 6.18 13.95 -7.28
C ALA A 169 5.09 13.85 -8.36
N GLU A 170 4.21 14.83 -8.46
CA GLU A 170 3.12 14.86 -9.44
C GLU A 170 3.64 14.78 -10.88
N LYS A 171 4.73 15.50 -11.19
CA LYS A 171 5.40 15.40 -12.48
C LYS A 171 5.96 14.00 -12.74
N ALA A 172 6.58 13.36 -11.73
CA ALA A 172 7.22 12.05 -11.86
C ALA A 172 6.19 10.92 -12.08
N PHE A 173 5.01 11.03 -11.47
CA PHE A 173 3.95 10.02 -11.55
C PHE A 173 2.83 10.38 -12.54
N GLY A 174 2.89 11.56 -13.17
CA GLY A 174 1.92 11.96 -14.19
C GLY A 174 0.51 12.21 -13.67
N GLY A 175 0.34 12.47 -12.37
CA GLY A 175 -0.97 12.63 -11.75
C GLY A 175 -0.90 13.08 -10.30
N PRO A 176 -2.05 13.22 -9.63
CA PRO A 176 -2.10 13.73 -8.26
C PRO A 176 -1.39 12.79 -7.28
N VAL A 177 -0.61 13.39 -6.38
CA VAL A 177 0.05 12.70 -5.27
C VAL A 177 -0.44 13.29 -3.96
N LEU A 178 -1.00 12.46 -3.09
CA LEU A 178 -1.52 12.91 -1.80
C LEU A 178 -0.41 12.90 -0.74
N PRO A 179 0.01 14.07 -0.20
CA PRO A 179 0.93 14.08 0.93
C PRO A 179 0.22 13.56 2.19
N VAL A 180 0.86 12.64 2.91
CA VAL A 180 0.32 12.05 4.14
C VAL A 180 1.37 12.00 5.25
N SER A 181 0.93 12.12 6.50
CA SER A 181 1.77 11.89 7.66
C SER A 181 1.06 10.98 8.65
N ALA A 182 1.64 9.82 8.90
CA ALA A 182 1.15 8.90 9.92
C ALA A 182 1.27 9.48 11.34
N PRO A 183 2.40 10.13 11.74
CA PRO A 183 2.52 10.71 13.08
C PRO A 183 1.56 11.88 13.37
N SER A 184 1.35 12.77 12.40
CA SER A 184 0.50 13.96 12.60
C SER A 184 -0.97 13.73 12.22
N GLY A 185 -1.31 12.62 11.57
CA GLY A 185 -2.65 12.35 11.05
C GLY A 185 -2.99 13.13 9.79
N GLU A 186 -2.02 13.85 9.21
CA GLU A 186 -2.26 14.71 8.06
C GLU A 186 -2.80 13.93 6.86
N ASN A 187 -3.91 14.42 6.30
CA ASN A 187 -4.61 13.85 5.14
C ASN A 187 -5.07 12.38 5.25
N LEU A 188 -5.04 11.78 6.44
CA LEU A 188 -5.54 10.41 6.62
C LEU A 188 -7.04 10.30 6.30
N ASN A 189 -7.85 11.30 6.69
CA ASN A 189 -9.27 11.32 6.36
C ASN A 189 -9.52 11.40 4.84
N LYS A 190 -8.70 12.17 4.12
CA LYS A 190 -8.78 12.24 2.66
C LYS A 190 -8.38 10.92 2.02
N LEU A 191 -7.31 10.28 2.51
CA LEU A 191 -6.90 8.96 2.04
C LEU A 191 -7.99 7.91 2.31
N TRP A 192 -8.64 7.96 3.48
CA TRP A 192 -9.78 7.10 3.78
C TRP A 192 -10.93 7.26 2.79
N SER A 193 -11.30 8.49 2.45
CA SER A 193 -12.36 8.76 1.47
C SER A 193 -12.02 8.17 0.10
N LEU A 194 -10.76 8.26 -0.33
CA LEU A 194 -10.29 7.66 -1.57
C LEU A 194 -10.32 6.13 -1.52
N ILE A 195 -9.90 5.52 -0.41
CA ILE A 195 -9.98 4.06 -0.20
C ILE A 195 -11.43 3.59 -0.28
N VAL A 196 -12.36 4.25 0.41
CA VAL A 196 -13.79 3.90 0.37
C VAL A 196 -14.36 4.03 -1.05
N SER A 197 -13.91 5.04 -1.81
CA SER A 197 -14.30 5.17 -3.21
C SER A 197 -13.83 3.97 -4.05
N CYS A 198 -12.62 3.46 -3.83
CA CYS A 198 -12.14 2.23 -4.49
C CYS A 198 -12.99 1.01 -4.14
N LEU A 199 -13.35 0.85 -2.85
CA LEU A 199 -14.19 -0.26 -2.38
C LEU A 199 -15.61 -0.24 -2.96
N SER A 200 -16.11 0.92 -3.34
CA SER A 200 -17.45 1.12 -3.90
C SER A 200 -17.52 0.90 -5.42
N GLN A 201 -16.38 0.84 -6.10
CA GLN A 201 -16.33 0.56 -7.54
C GLN A 201 -16.50 -0.94 -7.76
N LYS A 202 -17.48 -1.33 -8.60
CA LYS A 202 -17.56 -2.73 -9.05
C LYS A 202 -16.29 -3.05 -9.85
N PRO A 203 -15.66 -4.21 -9.63
CA PRO A 203 -14.58 -4.66 -10.50
C PRO A 203 -15.10 -4.69 -11.95
N ARG A 204 -14.33 -4.07 -12.85
CA ARG A 204 -14.62 -4.08 -14.31
C ARG A 204 -14.31 -5.44 -14.90
#